data_68888b3f1b5f0a94990510c1637c86da
#
_entry.id   68888b3f1b5f0a94990510c1637c86da
#
_cell.length_a   1.000
_cell.length_b   1.000
_cell.length_c   1.000
_cell.angle_alpha   90.00
_cell.angle_beta   90.00
_cell.angle_gamma   90.00
#
_symmetry.space_group_name_H-M   'P 1'
#
loop_
_entity.id
_entity.type
_entity.pdbx_description
1 polymer ?
#
loop_
_entity_poly.entity_id
_entity_poly.type
_entity_poly.pdbx_seq_one_letter_code
_entity_poly.pdbx_strand_id
1 'polypeptide(L)'
;MEQRKNVYPSFTLRKVIITVNNFLVEDIERVMTTVPDNETSRELSSVIFCLGRDAENEEEYDYAFSKLLELYKRDNETVKAWVIEAFSLLAVLKRDIKKLDRSIVEPLIRTAYSRSVGSDRAMIQDAIDNINQSLNWGL
;
A
#
# COMPACT_ATOMS: atom_id res chain seq x y z
N MET A 1 -27.43 0.11 12.86
CA MET A 1 -26.64 -0.14 12.44
C MET A 1 -26.05 -0.78 12.14
N GLU A 2 -25.75 -0.71 12.71
CA GLU A 2 -24.96 -1.15 12.43
C GLU A 2 -24.24 -1.82 12.22
N GLN A 3 -23.87 -1.97 12.68
CA GLN A 3 -22.94 -2.45 12.59
C GLN A 3 -22.29 -3.23 12.66
N ARG A 4 -22.10 -3.35 13.18
CA ARG A 4 -21.10 -3.87 13.35
C ARG A 4 -20.25 -4.07 13.59
N LYS A 5 -19.92 -4.17 14.07
CA LYS A 5 -18.86 -4.17 14.24
C LYS A 5 -17.91 -4.33 14.04
N ASN A 6 -17.46 -3.86 14.25
CA ASN A 6 -16.28 -3.79 14.11
C ASN A 6 -15.56 -4.03 14.02
N VAL A 7 -15.48 -4.05 14.44
CA VAL A 7 -14.49 -4.09 14.40
C VAL A 7 -13.61 -3.72 14.28
N TYR A 8 -13.51 -3.22 14.57
CA TYR A 8 -12.51 -2.63 14.60
C TYR A 8 -12.21 -1.85 15.68
N PRO A 9 -12.03 -1.80 16.17
CA PRO A 9 -11.59 -1.12 16.87
C PRO A 9 -11.06 -0.20 16.97
N SER A 10 -11.16 0.26 16.64
CA SER A 10 -10.58 0.87 16.31
C SER A 10 -10.79 1.60 16.28
N PHE A 11 -11.31 2.14 16.22
CA PHE A 11 -11.44 2.69 15.86
C PHE A 11 -12.29 2.85 16.13
N THR A 12 -12.68 2.84 16.23
CA THR A 12 -13.31 2.72 16.15
C THR A 12 -14.04 2.21 15.83
N LEU A 13 -14.75 1.89 16.12
CA LEU A 13 -15.19 1.24 15.60
C LEU A 13 -15.98 1.03 14.89
N ARG A 14 -16.22 1.13 15.34
CA ARG A 14 -17.15 0.97 14.39
C ARG A 14 -17.19 1.94 13.28
N LYS A 15 -16.95 3.04 13.59
CA LYS A 15 -16.94 4.04 12.66
C LYS A 15 -15.86 3.94 11.65
N VAL A 16 -14.75 3.44 12.04
CA VAL A 16 -13.66 3.26 11.12
C VAL A 16 -14.04 2.52 9.88
N ILE A 17 -14.92 1.54 10.01
CA ILE A 17 -15.32 0.74 8.88
C ILE A 17 -16.00 1.53 7.81
N ILE A 18 -16.81 2.48 8.22
CA ILE A 18 -17.65 3.16 7.26
C ILE A 18 -17.04 4.34 6.60
N THR A 19 -15.84 4.73 7.03
CA THR A 19 -15.28 5.94 6.50
C THR A 19 -14.37 5.74 5.30
N VAL A 20 -14.05 4.50 4.95
CA VAL A 20 -13.16 4.21 3.84
C VAL A 20 -13.98 3.62 2.71
N ASN A 21 -14.74 4.48 2.03
CA ASN A 21 -15.79 4.04 1.12
C ASN A 21 -15.29 3.38 -0.16
N ASN A 22 -14.13 3.78 -0.66
CA ASN A 22 -13.60 3.19 -1.88
C ASN A 22 -12.85 1.90 -1.65
N PHE A 23 -12.70 1.50 -0.39
CA PHE A 23 -12.05 0.25 -0.07
C PHE A 23 -13.04 -0.66 0.64
N LEU A 24 -13.19 -1.85 0.11
CA LEU A 24 -13.96 -2.88 0.79
C LEU A 24 -13.08 -3.43 1.90
N VAL A 25 -13.13 -2.77 3.05
CA VAL A 25 -12.21 -3.06 4.16
C VAL A 25 -12.26 -4.54 4.54
N GLU A 26 -13.45 -5.12 4.58
CA GLU A 26 -13.59 -6.53 4.92
C GLU A 26 -12.86 -7.43 3.93
N ASP A 27 -12.93 -7.10 2.64
CA ASP A 27 -12.26 -7.88 1.61
C ASP A 27 -10.75 -7.75 1.73
N ILE A 28 -10.27 -6.53 1.99
CA ILE A 28 -8.84 -6.29 2.16
C ILE A 28 -8.31 -7.07 3.35
N GLU A 29 -9.01 -6.98 4.49
CA GLU A 29 -8.59 -7.70 5.70
C GLU A 29 -8.65 -9.21 5.49
N ARG A 30 -9.67 -9.70 4.79
CA ARG A 30 -9.79 -11.13 4.50
C ARG A 30 -8.59 -11.61 3.68
N VAL A 31 -8.25 -10.89 2.62
CA VAL A 31 -7.12 -11.28 1.76
C VAL A 31 -5.82 -11.22 2.54
N MET A 32 -5.62 -10.16 3.32
CA MET A 32 -4.41 -10.02 4.12
C MET A 32 -4.29 -11.14 5.17
N THR A 33 -5.43 -11.63 5.66
CA THR A 33 -5.45 -12.68 6.68
C THR A 33 -5.27 -14.07 6.10
N THR A 34 -5.80 -14.31 4.88
CA THR A 34 -5.82 -15.66 4.31
C THR A 34 -4.60 -16.01 3.48
N VAL A 35 -3.87 -15.01 2.98
CA VAL A 35 -2.64 -15.28 2.21
C VAL A 35 -1.46 -15.35 3.18
N PRO A 36 -0.76 -16.48 3.25
CA PRO A 36 0.38 -16.61 4.17
C PRO A 36 1.45 -15.56 3.93
N ASP A 37 2.17 -15.25 4.99
CA ASP A 37 3.14 -14.15 5.02
C ASP A 37 4.24 -14.29 3.96
N ASN A 38 4.60 -15.50 3.60
CA ASN A 38 5.68 -15.77 2.65
C ASN A 38 5.19 -16.15 1.26
N GLU A 39 3.90 -15.93 0.97
CA GLU A 39 3.32 -16.35 -0.30
C GLU A 39 2.72 -15.16 -1.05
N THR A 40 2.53 -15.37 -2.34
CA THR A 40 1.85 -14.40 -3.20
C THR A 40 0.54 -14.99 -3.68
N SER A 41 -0.37 -14.11 -4.13
CA SER A 41 -1.59 -14.53 -4.80
C SER A 41 -2.04 -13.40 -5.71
N ARG A 42 -2.89 -13.73 -6.68
CA ARG A 42 -3.47 -12.72 -7.56
C ARG A 42 -4.32 -11.74 -6.75
N GLU A 43 -5.07 -12.26 -5.79
CA GLU A 43 -5.92 -11.40 -4.96
C GLU A 43 -5.10 -10.42 -4.15
N LEU A 44 -3.97 -10.87 -3.59
CA LEU A 44 -3.10 -10.00 -2.82
C LEU A 44 -2.52 -8.90 -3.71
N SER A 45 -2.09 -9.26 -4.91
CA SER A 45 -1.59 -8.29 -5.89
C SER A 45 -2.65 -7.23 -6.19
N SER A 46 -3.90 -7.66 -6.41
CA SER A 46 -5.00 -6.74 -6.70
C SER A 46 -5.28 -5.80 -5.53
N VAL A 47 -5.25 -6.32 -4.31
CA VAL A 47 -5.45 -5.50 -3.11
C VAL A 47 -4.37 -4.43 -3.02
N ILE A 48 -3.11 -4.81 -3.23
CA ILE A 48 -2.00 -3.87 -3.14
C ILE A 48 -2.14 -2.77 -4.19
N PHE A 49 -2.48 -3.15 -5.42
CA PHE A 49 -2.67 -2.19 -6.49
C PHE A 49 -3.79 -1.22 -6.17
N CYS A 50 -4.93 -1.73 -5.69
CA CYS A 50 -6.06 -0.87 -5.32
C CYS A 50 -5.71 0.10 -4.21
N LEU A 51 -4.92 -0.34 -3.23
CA LEU A 51 -4.49 0.55 -2.14
C LEU A 51 -3.70 1.74 -2.69
N GLY A 52 -2.90 1.52 -3.72
CA GLY A 52 -2.13 2.61 -4.33
C GLY A 52 -2.96 3.52 -5.21
N ARG A 53 -4.05 3.03 -5.78
CA ARG A 53 -4.78 3.73 -6.84
C ARG A 53 -6.08 4.41 -6.38
N ASP A 54 -6.80 3.84 -5.39
CA ASP A 54 -8.21 4.15 -5.23
C ASP A 54 -8.58 5.15 -4.14
N ALA A 55 -7.64 5.63 -3.35
CA ALA A 55 -7.94 6.62 -2.31
C ALA A 55 -8.47 7.92 -2.95
N GLU A 56 -9.51 8.50 -2.37
CA GLU A 56 -10.09 9.74 -2.87
C GLU A 56 -10.08 10.87 -1.85
N ASN A 57 -9.65 10.60 -0.62
CA ASN A 57 -9.54 11.62 0.40
C ASN A 57 -8.43 11.24 1.38
N GLU A 58 -8.15 12.13 2.32
CA GLU A 58 -7.03 11.94 3.22
C GLU A 58 -7.21 10.71 4.13
N GLU A 59 -8.42 10.46 4.57
CA GLU A 59 -8.70 9.32 5.42
C GLU A 59 -8.42 8.01 4.69
N GLU A 60 -8.84 7.93 3.43
CA GLU A 60 -8.56 6.75 2.60
C GLU A 60 -7.08 6.62 2.28
N TYR A 61 -6.42 7.74 2.04
CA TYR A 61 -4.99 7.73 1.81
C TYR A 61 -4.25 7.16 3.03
N ASP A 62 -4.60 7.64 4.22
CA ASP A 62 -3.95 7.18 5.45
C ASP A 62 -4.21 5.69 5.70
N TYR A 63 -5.43 5.23 5.41
CA TYR A 63 -5.74 3.82 5.51
C TYR A 63 -4.87 3.01 4.54
N ALA A 64 -4.81 3.44 3.28
CA ALA A 64 -4.04 2.75 2.26
C ALA A 64 -2.55 2.70 2.63
N PHE A 65 -2.01 3.83 3.04
CA PHE A 65 -0.59 3.91 3.40
C PHE A 65 -0.28 2.97 4.58
N SER A 66 -1.13 2.96 5.58
CA SER A 66 -0.97 2.09 6.74
C SER A 66 -0.98 0.62 6.35
N LYS A 67 -1.90 0.22 5.47
CA LYS A 67 -1.98 -1.18 5.02
C LYS A 67 -0.76 -1.55 4.17
N LEU A 68 -0.30 -0.64 3.34
CA LEU A 68 0.90 -0.89 2.54
C LEU A 68 2.13 -1.08 3.44
N LEU A 69 2.23 -0.33 4.51
CA LEU A 69 3.33 -0.52 5.46
C LEU A 69 3.26 -1.88 6.14
N GLU A 70 2.05 -2.33 6.50
CA GLU A 70 1.89 -3.68 7.06
C GLU A 70 2.31 -4.74 6.06
N LEU A 71 1.88 -4.59 4.82
CA LEU A 71 2.19 -5.57 3.77
C LEU A 71 3.68 -5.60 3.45
N TYR A 72 4.36 -4.47 3.53
CA TYR A 72 5.80 -4.43 3.29
C TYR A 72 6.58 -5.32 4.27
N LYS A 73 6.02 -5.57 5.45
CA LYS A 73 6.70 -6.39 6.46
C LYS A 73 6.64 -7.88 6.17
N ARG A 74 5.89 -8.29 5.15
CA ARG A 74 5.77 -9.69 4.81
C ARG A 74 7.10 -10.26 4.32
N ASP A 75 7.31 -11.54 4.60
CA ASP A 75 8.55 -12.24 4.24
C ASP A 75 8.47 -12.74 2.79
N ASN A 76 8.41 -11.79 1.86
CA ASN A 76 8.32 -12.10 0.43
C ASN A 76 8.78 -10.89 -0.37
N GLU A 77 9.86 -11.05 -1.13
CA GLU A 77 10.44 -9.93 -1.86
C GLU A 77 9.54 -9.41 -2.98
N THR A 78 8.76 -10.29 -3.60
CA THR A 78 7.82 -9.88 -4.65
C THR A 78 6.71 -9.02 -4.06
N VAL A 79 6.18 -9.39 -2.89
CA VAL A 79 5.18 -8.55 -2.21
C VAL A 79 5.76 -7.19 -1.89
N LYS A 80 7.00 -7.13 -1.42
CA LYS A 80 7.65 -5.84 -1.15
C LYS A 80 7.76 -5.00 -2.42
N ALA A 81 8.09 -5.62 -3.56
CA ALA A 81 8.15 -4.91 -4.83
C ALA A 81 6.78 -4.35 -5.21
N TRP A 82 5.72 -5.13 -5.04
CA TRP A 82 4.36 -4.66 -5.30
C TRP A 82 4.00 -3.46 -4.42
N VAL A 83 4.40 -3.49 -3.15
CA VAL A 83 4.14 -2.38 -2.23
C VAL A 83 4.89 -1.13 -2.69
N ILE A 84 6.14 -1.26 -3.13
CA ILE A 84 6.90 -0.12 -3.64
C ILE A 84 6.19 0.46 -4.87
N GLU A 85 5.68 -0.38 -5.75
CA GLU A 85 4.91 0.09 -6.90
C GLU A 85 3.67 0.85 -6.45
N ALA A 86 2.97 0.35 -5.43
CA ALA A 86 1.79 1.03 -4.90
C ALA A 86 2.16 2.41 -4.31
N PHE A 87 3.31 2.51 -3.65
CA PHE A 87 3.79 3.82 -3.20
C PHE A 87 3.98 4.78 -4.36
N SER A 88 4.48 4.29 -5.51
CA SER A 88 4.63 5.15 -6.67
C SER A 88 3.28 5.61 -7.22
N LEU A 89 2.25 4.76 -7.12
CA LEU A 89 0.90 5.16 -7.51
C LEU A 89 0.38 6.27 -6.60
N LEU A 90 0.58 6.15 -5.29
CA LEU A 90 0.22 7.22 -4.37
C LEU A 90 0.95 8.52 -4.73
N ALA A 91 2.23 8.41 -5.06
CA ALA A 91 3.04 9.59 -5.40
C ALA A 91 2.55 10.28 -6.67
N VAL A 92 2.18 9.49 -7.69
CA VAL A 92 1.80 10.04 -8.99
C VAL A 92 0.33 10.45 -9.02
N LEU A 93 -0.57 9.57 -8.54
CA LEU A 93 -2.00 9.76 -8.72
C LEU A 93 -2.67 10.49 -7.57
N LYS A 94 -2.09 10.46 -6.40
CA LYS A 94 -2.74 10.93 -5.18
C LYS A 94 -1.98 12.05 -4.46
N ARG A 95 -1.02 12.66 -5.13
CA ARG A 95 -0.23 13.74 -4.51
C ARG A 95 -1.07 14.96 -4.17
N ASP A 96 -2.21 15.13 -4.83
CA ASP A 96 -3.13 16.23 -4.53
C ASP A 96 -3.83 16.03 -3.19
N ILE A 97 -3.90 14.78 -2.74
CA ILE A 97 -4.49 14.46 -1.45
C ILE A 97 -3.46 14.65 -0.35
N LYS A 98 -2.26 14.04 -0.55
CA LYS A 98 -1.22 14.06 0.44
C LYS A 98 0.10 13.71 -0.22
N LYS A 99 1.19 14.30 0.24
CA LYS A 99 2.50 13.94 -0.28
C LYS A 99 2.99 12.66 0.37
N LEU A 100 3.61 11.80 -0.42
CA LEU A 100 4.21 10.59 0.08
C LEU A 100 5.32 10.93 1.08
N ASP A 101 5.34 10.24 2.22
CA ASP A 101 6.28 10.52 3.30
C ASP A 101 7.65 9.93 2.96
N ARG A 102 8.55 10.78 2.50
CA ARG A 102 9.88 10.37 2.07
C ARG A 102 10.68 9.71 3.20
N SER A 103 10.55 10.23 4.42
CA SER A 103 11.35 9.72 5.53
C SER A 103 11.04 8.27 5.86
N ILE A 104 9.80 7.84 5.57
CA ILE A 104 9.38 6.45 5.78
C ILE A 104 9.66 5.61 4.54
N VAL A 105 9.32 6.13 3.36
CA VAL A 105 9.29 5.34 2.14
C VAL A 105 10.66 5.13 1.53
N GLU A 106 11.51 6.15 1.56
CA GLU A 106 12.82 6.04 0.90
C GLU A 106 13.66 4.88 1.45
N PRO A 107 13.79 4.68 2.77
CA PRO A 107 14.56 3.54 3.26
C PRO A 107 13.99 2.20 2.81
N LEU A 108 12.67 2.10 2.71
CA LEU A 108 12.03 0.86 2.26
C LEU A 108 12.35 0.58 0.80
N ILE A 109 12.33 1.62 -0.03
CA ILE A 109 12.67 1.48 -1.46
C ILE A 109 14.12 1.02 -1.61
N ARG A 110 15.04 1.66 -0.90
CA ARG A 110 16.46 1.31 -1.01
C ARG A 110 16.72 -0.13 -0.59
N THR A 111 16.11 -0.55 0.52
CA THR A 111 16.28 -1.92 1.01
C THR A 111 15.69 -2.93 0.02
N ALA A 112 14.46 -2.69 -0.46
CA ALA A 112 13.83 -3.59 -1.41
C ALA A 112 14.62 -3.68 -2.70
N TYR A 113 15.11 -2.55 -3.20
CA TYR A 113 15.89 -2.52 -4.43
C TYR A 113 17.18 -3.34 -4.30
N SER A 114 17.87 -3.17 -3.18
CA SER A 114 19.16 -3.85 -2.99
C SER A 114 19.00 -5.37 -2.89
N ARG A 115 17.82 -5.85 -2.46
CA ARG A 115 17.57 -7.27 -2.26
C ARG A 115 16.88 -7.93 -3.45
N SER A 116 16.35 -7.13 -4.37
CA SER A 116 15.55 -7.65 -5.48
C SER A 116 16.44 -8.06 -6.65
N VAL A 117 15.88 -8.93 -7.50
CA VAL A 117 16.51 -9.34 -8.76
C VAL A 117 15.41 -9.49 -9.80
N GLY A 118 15.83 -9.52 -11.07
CA GLY A 118 14.91 -9.84 -12.17
C GLY A 118 13.75 -8.88 -12.29
N SER A 119 12.55 -9.43 -12.47
CA SER A 119 11.36 -8.64 -12.70
C SER A 119 10.97 -7.81 -11.47
N ASP A 120 11.24 -8.28 -10.27
CA ASP A 120 10.97 -7.51 -9.07
C ASP A 120 11.82 -6.23 -9.06
N ARG A 121 13.09 -6.36 -9.42
CA ARG A 121 13.99 -5.20 -9.47
C ARG A 121 13.56 -4.22 -10.54
N ALA A 122 13.12 -4.73 -11.70
CA ALA A 122 12.64 -3.87 -12.78
C ALA A 122 11.40 -3.09 -12.33
N MET A 123 10.50 -3.74 -11.61
CA MET A 123 9.30 -3.09 -11.09
C MET A 123 9.66 -1.97 -10.11
N ILE A 124 10.60 -2.24 -9.21
CA ILE A 124 11.04 -1.24 -8.24
C ILE A 124 11.73 -0.07 -8.96
N GLN A 125 12.52 -0.36 -10.00
CA GLN A 125 13.18 0.69 -10.77
C GLN A 125 12.15 1.61 -11.44
N ASP A 126 11.09 1.02 -12.03
CA ASP A 126 10.01 1.82 -12.61
C ASP A 126 9.34 2.69 -11.56
N ALA A 127 9.12 2.16 -10.37
CA ALA A 127 8.52 2.92 -9.28
C ALA A 127 9.44 4.08 -8.87
N ILE A 128 10.75 3.83 -8.78
CA ILE A 128 11.72 4.87 -8.47
C ILE A 128 11.66 5.99 -9.51
N ASP A 129 11.63 5.62 -10.79
CA ASP A 129 11.59 6.59 -11.87
C ASP A 129 10.33 7.45 -11.78
N ASN A 130 9.19 6.83 -11.50
CA ASN A 130 7.93 7.54 -11.36
C ASN A 130 7.91 8.48 -10.17
N ILE A 131 8.47 8.04 -9.04
CA ILE A 131 8.56 8.88 -7.85
C ILE A 131 9.49 10.06 -8.09
N ASN A 132 10.64 9.83 -8.73
CA ASN A 132 11.57 10.90 -9.04
C ASN A 132 10.93 11.92 -9.95
N GLN A 133 10.19 11.47 -10.96
CA GLN A 133 9.54 12.37 -11.90
C GLN A 133 8.43 13.18 -11.24
N SER A 134 7.68 12.56 -10.35
CA SER A 134 6.53 13.21 -9.72
C SER A 134 6.92 14.09 -8.54
N LEU A 135 7.87 13.63 -7.71
CA LEU A 135 8.23 14.28 -6.45
C LEU A 135 9.64 14.83 -6.42
N ASN A 136 10.44 14.56 -7.45
CA ASN A 136 11.81 15.06 -7.57
C ASN A 136 12.69 14.63 -6.38
N TRP A 137 12.58 13.38 -5.99
CA TRP A 137 13.36 12.88 -4.85
C TRP A 137 14.83 12.61 -5.18
N GLY A 138 15.16 12.35 -6.44
CA GLY A 138 16.53 12.06 -6.82
C GLY A 138 17.06 10.72 -6.32
N LEU A 139 16.17 9.73 -6.27
CA LEU A 139 16.57 8.38 -5.80
C LEU A 139 17.55 7.69 -6.74
#